data_42f65f5643d6744b18242560fa4577ef
#
_entry.id   42f65f5643d6744b18242560fa4577ef
#
_cell.length_a   1.000
_cell.length_b   1.000
_cell.length_c   1.000
_cell.angle_alpha   90.00
_cell.angle_beta   90.00
_cell.angle_gamma   90.00
#
_symmetry.space_group_name_H-M   'P 1'
#
loop_
_entity.id
_entity.type
_entity.pdbx_description
1 polymer ?
#
loop_
_entity_poly.entity_id
_entity_poly.type
_entity_poly.pdbx_seq_one_letter_code
_entity_poly.pdbx_strand_id
1 'polypeptide(L)'
;MDSDAAPVLTLLQAYLAKTRLPADGRLPPERVLAEALGTSRGELRKALAVMEADGQLWRHVGKGTFLGSRPLAAIDEVAALATRATPPDLVQARLAVEPELAALAALHAAPSQRDALRQALRASRGPGQTWRGYELEDARLHRTIALAAGNPLLLFLYDHLAAIRRVMTWDRPRAAEEGPPADHPSFADHDRIVAAIAARDPAAARRAMAAHVTAVHAAMAPA
;
A
#
# COMPACT_ATOMS: atom_id res chain seq x y z
N MET A 1 -16.47 -21.28 4.27
CA MET A 1 -15.55 -20.17 4.57
C MET A 1 -14.23 -20.79 4.95
N ASP A 2 -13.24 -20.67 4.07
CA ASP A 2 -12.02 -21.47 4.09
C ASP A 2 -11.06 -21.07 5.23
N SER A 3 -11.10 -21.85 6.30
CA SER A 3 -10.16 -21.74 7.45
C SER A 3 -8.70 -22.05 7.08
N ASP A 4 -8.46 -22.57 5.89
CA ASP A 4 -7.15 -23.10 5.45
C ASP A 4 -6.24 -22.04 4.79
N ALA A 5 -6.76 -20.90 4.35
CA ALA A 5 -5.97 -19.88 3.68
C ALA A 5 -5.25 -18.92 4.64
N ALA A 6 -5.74 -18.76 5.87
CA ALA A 6 -5.22 -17.79 6.84
C ALA A 6 -3.75 -18.05 7.25
N PRO A 7 -3.29 -19.28 7.51
CA PRO A 7 -1.89 -19.54 7.86
C PRO A 7 -0.95 -19.23 6.69
N VAL A 8 -1.31 -19.62 5.46
CA VAL A 8 -0.48 -19.40 4.27
C VAL A 8 -0.44 -17.94 3.88
N LEU A 9 -1.54 -17.20 4.08
CA LEU A 9 -1.59 -15.76 3.86
C LEU A 9 -0.59 -15.04 4.78
N THR A 10 -0.58 -15.37 6.06
CA THR A 10 0.37 -14.81 7.04
C THR A 10 1.83 -15.13 6.67
N LEU A 11 2.10 -16.37 6.28
CA LEU A 11 3.44 -16.78 5.83
C LEU A 11 3.86 -16.02 4.57
N LEU A 12 2.96 -15.85 3.61
CA LEU A 12 3.21 -15.11 2.38
C LEU A 12 3.50 -13.63 2.66
N GLN A 13 2.72 -12.99 3.52
CA GLN A 13 2.94 -11.61 3.93
C GLN A 13 4.28 -11.43 4.64
N ALA A 14 4.62 -12.34 5.57
CA ALA A 14 5.90 -12.34 6.26
C ALA A 14 7.09 -12.56 5.30
N TYR A 15 6.93 -13.44 4.32
CA TYR A 15 7.94 -13.66 3.28
C TYR A 15 8.15 -12.39 2.45
N LEU A 16 7.07 -11.76 1.97
CA LEU A 16 7.14 -10.55 1.17
C LEU A 16 7.74 -9.37 1.94
N ALA A 17 7.46 -9.28 3.24
CA ALA A 17 8.03 -8.25 4.12
C ALA A 17 9.55 -8.37 4.29
N LYS A 18 10.12 -9.57 4.14
CA LYS A 18 11.56 -9.85 4.33
C LYS A 18 12.33 -10.02 3.01
N THR A 19 11.63 -10.29 1.91
CA THR A 19 12.27 -10.61 0.64
C THR A 19 12.50 -9.36 -0.20
N ARG A 20 13.73 -9.17 -0.68
CA ARG A 20 14.02 -8.14 -1.67
C ARG A 20 13.48 -8.59 -3.03
N LEU A 21 12.41 -7.95 -3.48
CA LEU A 21 11.84 -8.17 -4.81
C LEU A 21 12.52 -7.24 -5.84
N PRO A 22 12.42 -7.54 -7.14
CA PRO A 22 12.79 -6.60 -8.21
C PRO A 22 12.04 -5.27 -8.09
N ALA A 23 12.56 -4.20 -8.69
CA ALA A 23 11.98 -2.86 -8.65
C ALA A 23 10.53 -2.79 -9.16
N ASP A 24 10.18 -3.65 -10.13
CA ASP A 24 8.81 -3.79 -10.64
C ASP A 24 7.85 -4.51 -9.68
N GLY A 25 8.36 -5.00 -8.54
CA GLY A 25 7.59 -5.74 -7.55
C GLY A 25 7.19 -7.15 -7.98
N ARG A 26 7.84 -7.73 -9.00
CA ARG A 26 7.53 -9.07 -9.50
C ARG A 26 7.83 -10.12 -8.45
N LEU A 27 6.85 -10.96 -8.17
CA LEU A 27 7.01 -12.10 -7.28
C LEU A 27 7.75 -13.26 -7.98
N PRO A 28 8.47 -14.09 -7.21
CA PRO A 28 8.96 -15.37 -7.73
C PRO A 28 7.81 -16.21 -8.30
N PRO A 29 8.10 -17.12 -9.25
CA PRO A 29 7.07 -18.03 -9.78
C PRO A 29 6.36 -18.81 -8.66
N GLU A 30 5.05 -19.07 -8.82
CA GLU A 30 4.25 -19.80 -7.80
C GLU A 30 4.91 -21.10 -7.31
N ARG A 31 5.63 -21.82 -8.16
CA ARG A 31 6.36 -23.03 -7.78
C ARG A 31 7.44 -22.72 -6.74
N VAL A 32 8.21 -21.67 -6.98
CA VAL A 32 9.32 -21.26 -6.09
C VAL A 32 8.77 -20.70 -4.77
N LEU A 33 7.70 -19.92 -4.84
CA LEU A 33 7.01 -19.40 -3.64
C LEU A 33 6.42 -20.52 -2.79
N ALA A 34 5.75 -21.49 -3.39
CA ALA A 34 5.15 -22.63 -2.67
C ALA A 34 6.23 -23.45 -1.95
N GLU A 35 7.36 -23.70 -2.62
CA GLU A 35 8.52 -24.37 -2.05
C GLU A 35 9.13 -23.58 -0.89
N ALA A 36 9.36 -22.27 -1.07
CA ALA A 36 9.91 -21.39 -0.04
C ALA A 36 9.02 -21.24 1.19
N LEU A 37 7.70 -21.34 1.04
CA LEU A 37 6.72 -21.25 2.11
C LEU A 37 6.33 -22.61 2.71
N GLY A 38 6.84 -23.73 2.16
CA GLY A 38 6.52 -25.08 2.62
C GLY A 38 5.02 -25.41 2.46
N THR A 39 4.35 -24.88 1.42
CA THR A 39 2.91 -25.04 1.21
C THR A 39 2.58 -25.63 -0.15
N SER A 40 1.36 -26.10 -0.33
CA SER A 40 0.89 -26.54 -1.64
C SER A 40 0.62 -25.36 -2.58
N ARG A 41 0.77 -25.59 -3.91
CA ARG A 41 0.43 -24.57 -4.91
C ARG A 41 -1.04 -24.15 -4.87
N GLY A 42 -1.92 -25.06 -4.42
CA GLY A 42 -3.35 -24.77 -4.29
C GLY A 42 -3.63 -23.79 -3.15
N GLU A 43 -3.03 -24.00 -1.99
CA GLU A 43 -3.13 -23.11 -0.83
C GLU A 43 -2.47 -21.76 -1.10
N LEU A 44 -1.30 -21.75 -1.72
CA LEU A 44 -0.66 -20.50 -2.16
C LEU A 44 -1.55 -19.69 -3.09
N ARG A 45 -2.22 -20.33 -4.06
CA ARG A 45 -3.15 -19.63 -4.98
C ARG A 45 -4.34 -19.02 -4.26
N LYS A 46 -4.87 -19.67 -3.22
CA LYS A 46 -5.94 -19.11 -2.38
C LYS A 46 -5.43 -17.86 -1.64
N ALA A 47 -4.25 -17.93 -1.01
CA ALA A 47 -3.64 -16.79 -0.34
C ALA A 47 -3.34 -15.62 -1.31
N LEU A 48 -2.80 -15.92 -2.49
CA LEU A 48 -2.58 -14.92 -3.54
C LEU A 48 -3.90 -14.30 -4.02
N ALA A 49 -4.97 -15.06 -4.12
CA ALA A 49 -6.29 -14.54 -4.51
C ALA A 49 -6.88 -13.58 -3.46
N VAL A 50 -6.68 -13.85 -2.17
CA VAL A 50 -7.05 -12.92 -1.10
C VAL A 50 -6.28 -11.62 -1.21
N MET A 51 -4.95 -11.67 -1.38
CA MET A 51 -4.12 -10.48 -1.55
C MET A 51 -4.47 -9.69 -2.83
N GLU A 52 -4.88 -10.38 -3.90
CA GLU A 52 -5.33 -9.74 -5.13
C GLU A 52 -6.67 -9.02 -4.94
N ALA A 53 -7.62 -9.66 -4.26
CA ALA A 53 -8.89 -9.04 -3.91
C ALA A 53 -8.73 -7.80 -3.02
N ASP A 54 -7.76 -7.84 -2.09
CA ASP A 54 -7.35 -6.70 -1.25
C ASP A 54 -6.51 -5.65 -2.02
N GLY A 55 -6.18 -5.89 -3.30
CA GLY A 55 -5.35 -5.01 -4.12
C GLY A 55 -3.89 -4.90 -3.67
N GLN A 56 -3.42 -5.84 -2.85
CA GLN A 56 -2.02 -5.91 -2.41
C GLN A 56 -1.10 -6.50 -3.48
N LEU A 57 -1.66 -7.24 -4.42
CA LEU A 57 -0.97 -7.75 -5.60
C LEU A 57 -1.91 -7.81 -6.80
N TRP A 58 -1.33 -8.01 -7.97
CA TRP A 58 -2.08 -8.21 -9.22
C TRP A 58 -1.37 -9.22 -10.12
N ARG A 59 -2.13 -9.85 -11.02
CA ARG A 59 -1.62 -10.85 -11.95
C ARG A 59 -1.69 -10.34 -13.38
N HIS A 60 -0.63 -10.61 -14.14
CA HIS A 60 -0.58 -10.36 -15.57
C HIS A 60 -0.39 -11.68 -16.30
N VAL A 61 -1.31 -12.01 -17.20
CA VAL A 61 -1.21 -13.23 -18.03
C VAL A 61 0.09 -13.19 -18.82
N GLY A 62 0.91 -14.22 -18.68
CA GLY A 62 2.20 -14.35 -19.35
C GLY A 62 3.37 -13.57 -18.74
N LYS A 63 3.14 -12.57 -17.86
CA LYS A 63 4.23 -11.80 -17.23
C LYS A 63 4.44 -12.13 -15.75
N GLY A 64 3.44 -12.65 -15.04
CA GLY A 64 3.55 -13.10 -13.64
C GLY A 64 2.66 -12.36 -12.66
N THR A 65 3.01 -12.47 -11.38
CA THR A 65 2.33 -11.82 -10.23
C THR A 65 3.21 -10.69 -9.71
N PHE A 66 2.60 -9.57 -9.36
CA PHE A 66 3.30 -8.35 -8.96
C PHE A 66 2.70 -7.80 -7.65
N LEU A 67 3.54 -7.30 -6.77
CA LEU A 67 3.12 -6.69 -5.51
C LEU A 67 2.48 -5.32 -5.77
N GLY A 68 1.37 -5.03 -5.08
CA GLY A 68 0.61 -3.79 -5.16
C GLY A 68 -0.54 -3.83 -6.16
N SER A 69 -1.20 -2.70 -6.36
CA SER A 69 -2.31 -2.57 -7.29
C SER A 69 -1.86 -2.65 -8.74
N ARG A 70 -2.74 -3.20 -9.57
CA ARG A 70 -2.50 -3.31 -11.00
C ARG A 70 -2.41 -1.92 -11.64
N PRO A 71 -1.26 -1.55 -12.24
CA PRO A 71 -1.21 -0.37 -13.08
C PRO A 71 -2.10 -0.60 -14.29
N LEU A 72 -2.92 0.38 -14.65
CA LEU A 72 -3.70 0.33 -15.90
C LEU A 72 -2.85 0.72 -17.12
N ALA A 73 -1.73 1.43 -16.89
CA ALA A 73 -0.66 1.59 -17.86
C ALA A 73 0.21 0.33 -17.92
N ALA A 74 0.83 0.06 -19.05
CA ALA A 74 1.81 -1.01 -19.17
C ALA A 74 2.93 -0.81 -18.13
N ILE A 75 3.46 -1.90 -17.55
CA ILE A 75 4.54 -1.84 -16.54
C ILE A 75 5.70 -0.99 -17.05
N ASP A 76 6.00 -1.11 -18.35
CA ASP A 76 7.07 -0.36 -19.02
C ASP A 76 6.79 1.15 -19.00
N GLU A 77 5.52 1.59 -19.10
CA GLU A 77 5.14 3.01 -19.02
C GLU A 77 5.26 3.55 -17.60
N VAL A 78 4.87 2.79 -16.58
CA VAL A 78 5.05 3.18 -15.17
C VAL A 78 6.54 3.29 -14.84
N ALA A 79 7.36 2.33 -15.26
CA ALA A 79 8.80 2.36 -15.06
C ALA A 79 9.43 3.55 -15.80
N ALA A 80 9.08 3.79 -17.06
CA ALA A 80 9.57 4.91 -17.84
C ALA A 80 9.15 6.27 -17.24
N LEU A 81 7.94 6.37 -16.68
CA LEU A 81 7.51 7.59 -16.01
C LEU A 81 8.22 7.77 -14.66
N ALA A 82 8.42 6.71 -13.90
CA ALA A 82 9.15 6.76 -12.63
C ALA A 82 10.62 7.20 -12.79
N THR A 83 11.28 6.89 -13.93
CA THR A 83 12.64 7.36 -14.22
C THR A 83 12.69 8.83 -14.61
N ARG A 84 11.59 9.41 -15.05
CA ARG A 84 11.50 10.82 -15.49
C ARG A 84 10.96 11.75 -14.41
N ALA A 85 10.15 11.20 -13.50
CA ALA A 85 9.56 11.95 -12.40
C ALA A 85 10.58 12.16 -11.27
N THR A 86 10.54 13.33 -10.66
CA THR A 86 11.32 13.64 -9.47
C THR A 86 10.50 13.37 -8.19
N PRO A 87 11.14 13.21 -7.02
CA PRO A 87 10.40 13.13 -5.76
C PRO A 87 9.42 14.30 -5.51
N PRO A 88 9.78 15.59 -5.80
CA PRO A 88 8.82 16.69 -5.73
C PRO A 88 7.61 16.52 -6.65
N ASP A 89 7.79 16.03 -7.89
CA ASP A 89 6.67 15.81 -8.82
C ASP A 89 5.68 14.78 -8.25
N LEU A 90 6.20 13.70 -7.70
CA LEU A 90 5.37 12.68 -7.06
C LEU A 90 4.59 13.25 -5.88
N VAL A 91 5.21 14.08 -5.05
CA VAL A 91 4.54 14.71 -3.90
C VAL A 91 3.45 15.67 -4.33
N GLN A 92 3.71 16.50 -5.33
CA GLN A 92 2.69 17.40 -5.89
C GLN A 92 1.49 16.63 -6.43
N ALA A 93 1.73 15.54 -7.16
CA ALA A 93 0.67 14.67 -7.67
C ALA A 93 -0.13 14.00 -6.53
N ARG A 94 0.55 13.53 -5.47
CA ARG A 94 -0.10 12.97 -4.28
C ARG A 94 -0.95 14.02 -3.56
N LEU A 95 -0.45 15.24 -3.39
CA LEU A 95 -1.18 16.34 -2.77
C LEU A 95 -2.41 16.78 -3.57
N ALA A 96 -2.41 16.59 -4.89
CA ALA A 96 -3.57 16.88 -5.73
C ALA A 96 -4.66 15.80 -5.62
N VAL A 97 -4.33 14.56 -5.26
CA VAL A 97 -5.27 13.42 -5.32
C VAL A 97 -5.65 12.90 -3.94
N GLU A 98 -4.68 12.61 -3.08
CA GLU A 98 -4.93 11.88 -1.82
C GLU A 98 -5.77 12.67 -0.80
N PRO A 99 -5.62 14.00 -0.62
CA PRO A 99 -6.49 14.77 0.27
C PRO A 99 -7.97 14.74 -0.17
N GLU A 100 -8.24 14.80 -1.48
CA GLU A 100 -9.60 14.71 -2.01
C GLU A 100 -10.18 13.30 -1.79
N LEU A 101 -9.39 12.26 -1.96
CA LEU A 101 -9.80 10.89 -1.66
C LEU A 101 -10.18 10.73 -0.18
N ALA A 102 -9.39 11.31 0.74
CA ALA A 102 -9.70 11.27 2.17
C ALA A 102 -11.01 12.04 2.50
N ALA A 103 -11.21 13.19 1.87
CA ALA A 103 -12.45 13.95 2.04
C ALA A 103 -13.68 13.20 1.52
N LEU A 104 -13.58 12.60 0.33
CA LEU A 104 -14.65 11.78 -0.24
C LEU A 104 -14.89 10.51 0.58
N ALA A 105 -13.85 9.89 1.13
CA ALA A 105 -13.99 8.75 2.03
C ALA A 105 -14.77 9.14 3.30
N ALA A 106 -14.55 10.33 3.85
CA ALA A 106 -15.33 10.82 4.98
C ALA A 106 -16.83 10.99 4.65
N LEU A 107 -17.17 11.33 3.41
CA LEU A 107 -18.55 11.46 2.94
C LEU A 107 -19.19 10.10 2.63
N HIS A 108 -18.47 9.21 1.97
CA HIS A 108 -19.04 8.04 1.30
C HIS A 108 -18.76 6.69 1.97
N ALA A 109 -17.73 6.60 2.85
CA ALA A 109 -17.34 5.32 3.44
C ALA A 109 -18.51 4.60 4.12
N ALA A 110 -18.81 3.40 3.67
CA ALA A 110 -19.74 2.49 4.33
C ALA A 110 -19.21 2.04 5.70
N PRO A 111 -20.07 1.56 6.63
CA PRO A 111 -19.62 1.05 7.92
C PRO A 111 -18.51 0.00 7.80
N SER A 112 -18.64 -0.98 6.92
CA SER A 112 -17.64 -2.01 6.66
C SER A 112 -16.30 -1.46 6.16
N GLN A 113 -16.32 -0.40 5.35
CA GLN A 113 -15.11 0.25 4.88
C GLN A 113 -14.39 1.02 6.00
N ARG A 114 -15.15 1.67 6.90
CA ARG A 114 -14.56 2.29 8.11
C ARG A 114 -13.94 1.24 9.05
N ASP A 115 -14.51 0.05 9.14
CA ASP A 115 -13.93 -1.06 9.90
C ASP A 115 -12.64 -1.58 9.23
N ALA A 116 -12.62 -1.69 7.89
CA ALA A 116 -11.43 -2.03 7.13
C ALA A 116 -10.30 -0.99 7.32
N LEU A 117 -10.63 0.31 7.37
CA LEU A 117 -9.65 1.37 7.67
C LEU A 117 -9.04 1.20 9.07
N ARG A 118 -9.87 0.92 10.09
CA ARG A 118 -9.37 0.66 11.45
C ARG A 118 -8.50 -0.60 11.51
N GLN A 119 -8.83 -1.62 10.74
CA GLN A 119 -8.04 -2.83 10.65
C GLN A 119 -6.68 -2.58 9.99
N ALA A 120 -6.64 -1.88 8.86
CA ALA A 120 -5.41 -1.51 8.17
C ALA A 120 -4.51 -0.64 9.07
N LEU A 121 -5.10 0.31 9.80
CA LEU A 121 -4.39 1.15 10.77
C LEU A 121 -3.73 0.31 11.89
N ARG A 122 -4.42 -0.70 12.43
CA ARG A 122 -3.84 -1.60 13.44
C ARG A 122 -2.73 -2.48 12.87
N ALA A 123 -2.91 -2.99 11.65
CA ALA A 123 -1.93 -3.84 10.98
C ALA A 123 -0.60 -3.12 10.72
N SER A 124 -0.62 -1.80 10.45
CA SER A 124 0.59 -1.01 10.23
C SER A 124 1.50 -0.88 11.45
N ARG A 125 1.03 -1.26 12.65
CA ARG A 125 1.72 -1.14 13.96
C ARG A 125 2.03 -2.48 14.62
N GLY A 126 2.06 -3.56 13.84
CA GLY A 126 2.31 -4.90 14.39
C GLY A 126 3.68 -5.00 15.07
N PRO A 127 3.82 -5.83 16.11
CA PRO A 127 5.13 -6.08 16.72
C PRO A 127 6.07 -6.73 15.70
N GLY A 128 7.34 -6.33 15.70
CA GLY A 128 8.36 -6.82 14.76
C GLY A 128 8.14 -6.37 13.31
N GLN A 129 7.42 -5.26 13.10
CA GLN A 129 7.20 -4.67 11.80
C GLN A 129 8.53 -4.26 11.17
N THR A 130 8.87 -4.84 10.01
CA THR A 130 9.97 -4.38 9.18
C THR A 130 9.57 -3.13 8.40
N TRP A 131 10.54 -2.35 7.92
CA TRP A 131 10.26 -1.21 7.04
C TRP A 131 9.42 -1.62 5.81
N ARG A 132 9.72 -2.76 5.21
CA ARG A 132 8.98 -3.28 4.07
C ARG A 132 7.56 -3.71 4.43
N GLY A 133 7.39 -4.34 5.59
CA GLY A 133 6.07 -4.68 6.11
C GLY A 133 5.23 -3.42 6.39
N TYR A 134 5.85 -2.40 6.99
CA TYR A 134 5.22 -1.10 7.21
C TYR A 134 4.78 -0.44 5.89
N GLU A 135 5.66 -0.41 4.88
CA GLU A 135 5.36 0.17 3.56
C GLU A 135 4.20 -0.54 2.84
N LEU A 136 4.07 -1.86 3.04
CA LEU A 136 2.93 -2.63 2.51
C LEU A 136 1.62 -2.24 3.20
N GLU A 137 1.62 -2.14 4.53
CA GLU A 137 0.42 -1.78 5.28
C GLU A 137 0.07 -0.29 5.11
N ASP A 138 1.06 0.60 4.98
CA ASP A 138 0.89 2.00 4.60
C ASP A 138 0.17 2.12 3.23
N ALA A 139 0.67 1.40 2.24
CA ALA A 139 0.06 1.37 0.91
C ALA A 139 -1.37 0.80 0.96
N ARG A 140 -1.60 -0.23 1.79
CA ARG A 140 -2.94 -0.80 2.01
C ARG A 140 -3.90 0.20 2.64
N LEU A 141 -3.47 0.93 3.68
CA LEU A 141 -4.27 1.95 4.33
C LEU A 141 -4.70 3.04 3.34
N HIS A 142 -3.74 3.61 2.61
CA HIS A 142 -4.02 4.66 1.63
C HIS A 142 -4.95 4.16 0.51
N ARG A 143 -4.75 2.92 0.02
CA ARG A 143 -5.64 2.33 -0.98
C ARG A 143 -7.05 2.07 -0.44
N THR A 144 -7.17 1.67 0.83
CA THR A 144 -8.47 1.49 1.47
C THR A 144 -9.22 2.83 1.57
N ILE A 145 -8.51 3.95 1.84
CA ILE A 145 -9.08 5.29 1.78
C ILE A 145 -9.57 5.61 0.36
N ALA A 146 -8.76 5.33 -0.65
CA ALA A 146 -9.11 5.57 -2.06
C ALA A 146 -10.34 4.76 -2.51
N LEU A 147 -10.46 3.50 -2.08
CA LEU A 147 -11.64 2.66 -2.31
C LEU A 147 -12.88 3.22 -1.61
N ALA A 148 -12.73 3.69 -0.35
CA ALA A 148 -13.83 4.25 0.43
C ALA A 148 -14.33 5.60 -0.10
N ALA A 149 -13.53 6.31 -0.91
CA ALA A 149 -13.93 7.53 -1.60
C ALA A 149 -15.06 7.30 -2.62
N GLY A 150 -15.24 6.07 -3.11
CA GLY A 150 -16.33 5.71 -4.02
C GLY A 150 -16.20 6.30 -5.43
N ASN A 151 -15.05 6.85 -5.81
CA ASN A 151 -14.82 7.44 -7.13
C ASN A 151 -13.82 6.60 -7.93
N PRO A 152 -14.26 5.82 -8.93
CA PRO A 152 -13.39 4.91 -9.69
C PRO A 152 -12.32 5.64 -10.51
N LEU A 153 -12.56 6.88 -10.94
CA LEU A 153 -11.56 7.66 -11.70
C LEU A 153 -10.43 8.13 -10.79
N LEU A 154 -10.76 8.61 -9.59
CA LEU A 154 -9.74 9.00 -8.62
C LEU A 154 -8.98 7.79 -8.07
N LEU A 155 -9.63 6.64 -7.88
CA LEU A 155 -8.97 5.38 -7.54
C LEU A 155 -7.97 4.97 -8.62
N PHE A 156 -8.36 5.09 -9.89
CA PHE A 156 -7.47 4.84 -11.03
C PHE A 156 -6.22 5.73 -10.98
N LEU A 157 -6.38 7.04 -10.77
CA LEU A 157 -5.25 7.97 -10.64
C LEU A 157 -4.36 7.61 -9.44
N TYR A 158 -4.98 7.30 -8.30
CA TYR A 158 -4.26 6.86 -7.10
C TYR A 158 -3.43 5.59 -7.36
N ASP A 159 -4.01 4.56 -7.98
CA ASP A 159 -3.32 3.29 -8.24
C ASP A 159 -2.08 3.49 -9.13
N HIS A 160 -2.12 4.44 -10.08
CA HIS A 160 -0.95 4.82 -10.89
C HIS A 160 0.11 5.54 -10.05
N LEU A 161 -0.29 6.53 -9.24
CA LEU A 161 0.63 7.24 -8.35
C LEU A 161 1.29 6.28 -7.34
N ALA A 162 0.52 5.34 -6.79
CA ALA A 162 1.04 4.32 -5.87
C ALA A 162 2.06 3.39 -6.55
N ALA A 163 1.83 3.02 -7.81
CA ALA A 163 2.76 2.21 -8.58
C ALA A 163 4.08 2.96 -8.85
N ILE A 164 4.00 4.24 -9.26
CA ILE A 164 5.17 5.10 -9.48
C ILE A 164 5.93 5.31 -8.16
N ARG A 165 5.23 5.64 -7.06
CA ARG A 165 5.82 5.78 -5.72
C ARG A 165 6.64 4.55 -5.36
N ARG A 166 6.07 3.36 -5.56
CA ARG A 166 6.75 2.11 -5.24
C ARG A 166 8.05 1.94 -6.02
N VAL A 167 8.06 2.19 -7.33
CA VAL A 167 9.28 2.12 -8.15
C VAL A 167 10.32 3.12 -7.64
N MET A 168 9.93 4.35 -7.32
CA MET A 168 10.84 5.41 -6.86
C MET A 168 11.39 5.19 -5.44
N THR A 169 10.66 4.47 -4.57
CA THR A 169 11.06 4.29 -3.17
C THR A 169 11.64 2.91 -2.86
N TRP A 170 11.49 1.95 -3.77
CA TRP A 170 11.80 0.54 -3.53
C TRP A 170 13.25 0.24 -3.17
N ASP A 171 14.20 0.95 -3.77
CA ASP A 171 15.64 0.73 -3.58
C ASP A 171 16.29 1.71 -2.60
N ARG A 172 15.50 2.51 -1.86
CA ARG A 172 16.07 3.45 -0.90
C ARG A 172 16.71 2.70 0.27
N PRO A 173 18.00 2.95 0.57
CA PRO A 173 18.62 2.46 1.78
C PRO A 173 17.86 3.01 3.01
N ARG A 174 17.56 2.16 3.97
CA ARG A 174 17.00 2.56 5.25
C ARG A 174 18.11 2.59 6.28
N ALA A 175 18.16 3.63 7.10
CA ALA A 175 19.20 3.81 8.12
C ALA A 175 19.16 2.74 9.24
N ALA A 176 18.03 2.05 9.41
CA ALA A 176 17.84 0.97 10.36
C ALA A 176 17.37 -0.29 9.65
N GLU A 177 17.97 -1.44 9.96
CA GLU A 177 17.49 -2.76 9.51
C GLU A 177 16.18 -3.14 10.20
N GLU A 178 15.97 -2.67 11.41
CA GLU A 178 14.72 -2.79 12.19
C GLU A 178 13.68 -1.80 11.66
N GLY A 179 12.41 -2.16 11.69
CA GLY A 179 11.30 -1.37 11.14
C GLY A 179 11.15 0.03 11.75
N PRO A 180 10.04 0.73 11.46
CA PRO A 180 9.81 2.07 11.99
C PRO A 180 9.75 2.05 13.52
N PRO A 181 10.31 3.07 14.21
CA PRO A 181 10.21 3.19 15.65
C PRO A 181 8.74 3.34 16.09
N ALA A 182 8.44 3.00 17.33
CA ALA A 182 7.07 3.01 17.86
C ALA A 182 6.40 4.41 17.83
N ASP A 183 7.19 5.46 17.83
CA ASP A 183 6.78 6.87 17.74
C ASP A 183 6.90 7.45 16.32
N HIS A 184 7.01 6.62 15.31
CA HIS A 184 7.12 7.09 13.93
C HIS A 184 5.99 8.07 13.58
N PRO A 185 6.29 9.28 13.07
CA PRO A 185 5.30 10.37 12.90
C PRO A 185 4.08 9.97 12.07
N SER A 186 4.25 9.14 11.05
CA SER A 186 3.14 8.67 10.21
C SER A 186 2.06 7.92 10.99
N PHE A 187 2.37 7.30 12.14
CA PHE A 187 1.36 6.62 12.93
C PHE A 187 0.32 7.59 13.49
N ALA A 188 0.77 8.72 14.02
CA ALA A 188 -0.13 9.76 14.52
C ALA A 188 -0.89 10.46 13.38
N ASP A 189 -0.26 10.60 12.21
CA ASP A 189 -0.91 11.14 11.02
C ASP A 189 -2.03 10.23 10.54
N HIS A 190 -1.77 8.94 10.42
CA HIS A 190 -2.77 7.94 10.03
C HIS A 190 -3.94 7.88 11.02
N ASP A 191 -3.68 8.01 12.33
CA ASP A 191 -4.75 8.11 13.33
C ASP A 191 -5.67 9.30 13.04
N ARG A 192 -5.09 10.48 12.79
CA ARG A 192 -5.86 11.70 12.50
C ARG A 192 -6.71 11.55 11.24
N ILE A 193 -6.15 10.95 10.19
CA ILE A 193 -6.87 10.72 8.93
C ILE A 193 -8.05 9.77 9.16
N VAL A 194 -7.82 8.62 9.78
CA VAL A 194 -8.86 7.61 10.00
C VAL A 194 -9.91 8.11 10.98
N ALA A 195 -9.54 8.88 12.02
CA ALA A 195 -10.46 9.49 12.95
C ALA A 195 -11.38 10.52 12.25
N ALA A 196 -10.83 11.37 11.38
CA ALA A 196 -11.61 12.34 10.62
C ALA A 196 -12.59 11.66 9.64
N ILE A 197 -12.18 10.59 8.97
CA ILE A 197 -13.05 9.78 8.11
C ILE A 197 -14.17 9.12 8.94
N ALA A 198 -13.84 8.58 10.11
CA ALA A 198 -14.82 7.97 11.01
C ALA A 198 -15.82 8.98 11.55
N ALA A 199 -15.37 10.20 11.85
CA ALA A 199 -16.21 11.33 12.29
C ALA A 199 -17.02 11.96 11.15
N ARG A 200 -16.85 11.53 9.90
CA ARG A 200 -17.49 12.10 8.71
C ARG A 200 -17.18 13.60 8.54
N ASP A 201 -15.96 14.02 8.86
CA ASP A 201 -15.47 15.39 8.65
C ASP A 201 -14.55 15.44 7.42
N PRO A 202 -15.08 15.80 6.23
CA PRO A 202 -14.30 15.84 5.00
C PRO A 202 -13.22 16.92 5.02
N ALA A 203 -13.44 18.02 5.71
CA ALA A 203 -12.47 19.11 5.81
C ALA A 203 -11.28 18.71 6.68
N ALA A 204 -11.53 18.06 7.82
CA ALA A 204 -10.47 17.53 8.67
C ALA A 204 -9.70 16.38 7.97
N ALA A 205 -10.39 15.47 7.29
CA ALA A 205 -9.77 14.38 6.56
C ALA A 205 -8.82 14.89 5.45
N ARG A 206 -9.27 15.89 4.67
CA ARG A 206 -8.45 16.56 3.65
C ARG A 206 -7.20 17.19 4.25
N ARG A 207 -7.34 17.97 5.32
CA ARG A 207 -6.20 18.63 5.99
C ARG A 207 -5.23 17.62 6.58
N ALA A 208 -5.73 16.57 7.23
CA ALA A 208 -4.89 15.56 7.84
C ALA A 208 -4.08 14.79 6.79
N MET A 209 -4.68 14.42 5.66
CA MET A 209 -3.99 13.75 4.55
C MET A 209 -2.97 14.68 3.89
N ALA A 210 -3.28 15.93 3.65
CA ALA A 210 -2.33 16.90 3.08
C ALA A 210 -1.13 17.09 4.01
N ALA A 211 -1.34 17.24 5.31
CA ALA A 211 -0.27 17.36 6.30
C ALA A 211 0.63 16.10 6.31
N HIS A 212 0.02 14.91 6.29
CA HIS A 212 0.75 13.65 6.22
C HIS A 212 1.65 13.54 4.98
N VAL A 213 1.10 13.79 3.79
CA VAL A 213 1.88 13.71 2.53
C VAL A 213 3.02 14.72 2.54
N THR A 214 2.81 15.93 3.08
CA THR A 214 3.84 16.96 3.21
C THR A 214 4.94 16.54 4.19
N ALA A 215 4.58 15.99 5.36
CA ALA A 215 5.55 15.53 6.37
C ALA A 215 6.42 14.38 5.86
N VAL A 216 5.82 13.42 5.16
CA VAL A 216 6.55 12.30 4.51
C VAL A 216 7.57 12.85 3.50
N HIS A 217 7.21 13.86 2.73
CA HIS A 217 8.15 14.49 1.78
C HIS A 217 9.33 15.14 2.50
N ALA A 218 9.06 15.94 3.53
CA ALA A 218 10.12 16.62 4.28
C ALA A 218 11.12 15.62 4.88
N ALA A 219 10.64 14.47 5.37
CA ALA A 219 11.50 13.39 5.89
C ALA A 219 12.28 12.65 4.79
N MET A 220 11.93 12.82 3.51
CA MET A 220 12.56 12.18 2.37
C MET A 220 13.56 13.09 1.64
N ALA A 221 13.60 14.38 1.96
CA ALA A 221 14.56 15.32 1.39
C ALA A 221 15.97 14.94 1.86
N PRO A 222 16.99 14.93 0.98
CA PRO A 222 18.37 14.79 1.42
C PRO A 222 18.76 15.97 2.31
N ALA A 223 19.46 15.65 3.42
CA ALA A 223 20.05 16.67 4.29
C ALA A 223 21.14 17.45 3.56
#